data_eff836ba12718121bb487275be3bc52b
#
_entry.id   eff836ba12718121bb487275be3bc52b
#
_cell.length_a   1.000
_cell.length_b   1.000
_cell.length_c   1.000
_cell.angle_alpha   90.00
_cell.angle_beta   90.00
_cell.angle_gamma   90.00
#
_symmetry.space_group_name_H-M   'P 1'
#
loop_
_entity.id
_entity.type
_entity.pdbx_description
1 polymer ?
#
loop_
_entity_poly.entity_id
_entity_poly.type
_entity_poly.pdbx_seq_one_letter_code
_entity_poly.pdbx_strand_id
1 'polypeptide(L)'
;TSRGLGDVYKRQLLVYTFVSMLKGGQTFDQVLGRVIYTLFFGTSGVLSTPVQVCAKFIAVFIIFGAFLERTGISSFFIDLANAIAGWTSGGPAKVAVISSALCGMVSGSSVGNTVTTGSVTIPMMKRTGYKPEFAGAVEAAASTGGQIMPPIMGAAAFLMAEYMNVTYGQVTLWAILPAVLYFGGIFISVHLEAKKLGLRGIPRSELPRFKYLMRNVYLLLPLVFLIWVVTANIRSLQYAASIAILISIAVSLVGTIRDAAAEAKETKTGSAAGIAVKKTGLMILEALEAGGKGSITVAVACSMAGMIAGCITVTGLASKLISGVVALSSKIPNPTLSLLLALFLTMLCCIVLGMGVPTTANYCIMASTCAPILITLGIPKIAAHFFVFYFGIVADITPPVALAAYAGSAIAKSDPMKTGINATKLAIAAFIVPYMFAMNPSMLLMDQGVLAAVQVIITSCLGIFGIAAALEGYVVTRAPWWQRILLAAGGLCLIDPRLMTDLVGIAAIVIVVVLQIVMRKHGKPAAA
;
A
#
# COMPACT_ATOMS: atom_id res chain seq x y z
N THR A 1 15.01 -4.66 16.63
CA THR A 1 15.91 -3.80 15.81
C THR A 1 15.18 -2.65 15.13
N SER A 2 13.91 -2.78 14.75
CA SER A 2 13.12 -1.69 14.13
C SER A 2 12.77 -0.54 15.09
N ARG A 3 12.61 -0.81 16.38
CA ARG A 3 12.39 0.23 17.42
C ARG A 3 13.60 1.18 17.56
N GLY A 4 14.81 0.73 17.25
CA GLY A 4 16.02 1.53 17.37
C GLY A 4 16.18 2.64 16.33
N LEU A 5 15.81 2.42 15.06
CA LEU A 5 16.06 3.39 13.99
C LEU A 5 15.18 4.65 14.13
N GLY A 6 13.89 4.51 14.41
CA GLY A 6 13.01 5.66 14.64
C GLY A 6 13.44 6.52 15.84
N ASP A 7 13.98 5.90 16.90
CA ASP A 7 14.51 6.61 18.06
C ASP A 7 15.85 7.30 17.75
N VAL A 8 16.69 6.69 16.91
CA VAL A 8 17.95 7.31 16.45
C VAL A 8 17.67 8.57 15.64
N TYR A 9 16.74 8.52 14.68
CA TYR A 9 16.38 9.70 13.88
C TYR A 9 15.86 10.85 14.73
N LYS A 10 15.01 10.58 15.73
CA LYS A 10 14.50 11.62 16.63
C LYS A 10 15.63 12.28 17.43
N ARG A 11 16.49 11.46 18.03
CA ARG A 11 17.64 11.98 18.79
C ARG A 11 18.56 12.82 17.91
N GLN A 12 18.86 12.34 16.70
CA GLN A 12 19.69 13.06 15.73
C GLN A 12 19.06 14.40 15.33
N LEU A 13 17.73 14.42 15.04
CA LEU A 13 17.02 15.64 14.68
C LEU A 13 16.94 16.63 15.85
N LEU A 14 16.71 16.14 17.06
CA LEU A 14 16.72 16.99 18.26
C LEU A 14 18.11 17.62 18.46
N VAL A 15 19.17 16.80 18.44
CA VAL A 15 20.55 17.28 18.54
C VAL A 15 20.87 18.28 17.43
N TYR A 16 20.51 17.95 16.19
CA TYR A 16 20.68 18.86 15.05
C TYR A 16 19.94 20.18 15.26
N THR A 17 18.71 20.15 15.81
CA THR A 17 17.91 21.36 16.10
C THR A 17 18.65 22.24 17.11
N PHE A 18 19.10 21.66 18.22
CA PHE A 18 19.87 22.40 19.22
C PHE A 18 21.15 23.01 18.63
N VAL A 19 21.96 22.19 17.96
CA VAL A 19 23.23 22.64 17.37
C VAL A 19 23.02 23.71 16.30
N SER A 20 21.99 23.55 15.45
CA SER A 20 21.68 24.51 14.38
C SER A 20 21.25 25.87 14.93
N MET A 21 20.44 25.88 15.99
CA MET A 21 19.97 27.13 16.62
C MET A 21 21.10 27.81 17.44
N LEU A 22 21.92 27.06 18.16
CA LEU A 22 23.08 27.60 18.86
C LEU A 22 24.09 28.24 17.88
N LYS A 23 24.35 27.59 16.72
CA LYS A 23 25.19 28.17 15.66
C LYS A 23 24.57 29.44 15.05
N GLY A 24 23.24 29.61 15.15
CA GLY A 24 22.52 30.82 14.76
C GLY A 24 22.62 31.98 15.75
N GLY A 25 23.48 31.86 16.78
CA GLY A 25 23.74 32.91 17.77
C GLY A 25 22.75 33.01 18.94
N GLN A 26 21.87 32.02 19.11
CA GLN A 26 20.93 31.96 20.24
C GLN A 26 21.62 31.37 21.47
N THR A 27 21.22 31.85 22.66
CA THR A 27 21.72 31.27 23.93
C THR A 27 21.04 29.92 24.21
N PHE A 28 21.69 29.10 25.06
CA PHE A 28 21.16 27.77 25.41
C PHE A 28 19.72 27.83 25.95
N ASP A 29 19.44 28.77 26.85
CA ASP A 29 18.11 28.95 27.44
C ASP A 29 17.04 29.34 26.42
N GLN A 30 17.41 30.23 25.48
CA GLN A 30 16.51 30.60 24.37
C GLN A 30 16.21 29.41 23.46
N VAL A 31 17.22 28.61 23.14
CA VAL A 31 17.06 27.40 22.31
C VAL A 31 16.19 26.39 23.05
N LEU A 32 16.47 26.12 24.30
CA LEU A 32 15.71 25.18 25.13
C LEU A 32 14.25 25.62 25.25
N GLY A 33 14.00 26.88 25.62
CA GLY A 33 12.65 27.43 25.71
C GLY A 33 11.87 27.34 24.37
N ARG A 34 12.54 27.68 23.26
CA ARG A 34 11.92 27.63 21.93
C ARG A 34 11.63 26.19 21.47
N VAL A 35 12.54 25.26 21.71
CA VAL A 35 12.34 23.85 21.38
C VAL A 35 11.20 23.25 22.20
N ILE A 36 11.18 23.49 23.51
CA ILE A 36 10.12 23.01 24.40
C ILE A 36 8.77 23.60 23.97
N TYR A 37 8.69 24.91 23.76
CA TYR A 37 7.46 25.56 23.32
C TYR A 37 6.96 25.01 21.99
N THR A 38 7.83 24.90 20.97
CA THR A 38 7.43 24.43 19.64
C THR A 38 6.99 22.97 19.66
N LEU A 39 7.70 22.12 20.41
CA LEU A 39 7.42 20.68 20.37
C LEU A 39 6.26 20.28 21.27
N PHE A 40 6.02 20.95 22.41
CA PHE A 40 5.04 20.49 23.39
C PHE A 40 3.85 21.42 23.60
N PHE A 41 4.02 22.72 23.39
CA PHE A 41 2.97 23.72 23.64
C PHE A 41 2.42 24.30 22.34
N GLY A 42 3.19 24.29 21.25
CA GLY A 42 2.77 24.79 19.95
C GLY A 42 1.99 23.73 19.13
N THR A 43 1.30 24.20 18.10
CA THR A 43 0.60 23.34 17.12
C THR A 43 1.52 22.78 16.03
N SER A 44 2.83 22.99 16.15
CA SER A 44 3.84 22.50 15.21
C SER A 44 4.61 21.28 15.71
N GLY A 45 4.30 20.80 16.91
CA GLY A 45 4.96 19.65 17.55
C GLY A 45 4.02 18.47 17.80
N VAL A 46 3.98 18.00 19.05
CA VAL A 46 3.11 16.87 19.46
C VAL A 46 1.66 17.12 19.11
N LEU A 47 1.15 18.33 19.34
CA LEU A 47 -0.26 18.72 19.11
C LEU A 47 -0.54 19.16 17.65
N SER A 48 0.31 18.80 16.71
CA SER A 48 0.17 19.16 15.29
C SER A 48 -0.95 18.38 14.58
N THR A 49 -1.19 18.73 13.33
CA THR A 49 -2.23 18.14 12.47
C THR A 49 -2.31 16.61 12.56
N PRO A 50 -1.21 15.83 12.57
CA PRO A 50 -1.27 14.37 12.67
C PRO A 50 -2.06 13.86 13.89
N VAL A 51 -1.83 14.44 15.08
CA VAL A 51 -2.55 14.02 16.30
C VAL A 51 -4.00 14.48 16.26
N GLN A 52 -4.27 15.67 15.74
CA GLN A 52 -5.63 16.18 15.58
C GLN A 52 -6.46 15.28 14.64
N VAL A 53 -5.89 14.86 13.50
CA VAL A 53 -6.54 13.94 12.57
C VAL A 53 -6.69 12.55 13.19
N CYS A 54 -5.70 12.09 13.97
CA CYS A 54 -5.79 10.83 14.70
C CYS A 54 -7.00 10.85 15.65
N ALA A 55 -7.17 11.89 16.42
CA ALA A 55 -8.30 12.05 17.35
C ALA A 55 -9.65 12.20 16.62
N LYS A 56 -9.68 12.94 15.50
CA LYS A 56 -10.93 13.20 14.75
C LYS A 56 -11.42 11.98 13.98
N PHE A 57 -10.54 11.27 13.27
CA PHE A 57 -10.93 10.28 12.27
C PHE A 57 -10.26 8.92 12.50
N ILE A 58 -8.92 8.89 12.64
CA ILE A 58 -8.16 7.64 12.56
C ILE A 58 -8.54 6.66 13.66
N ALA A 59 -8.73 7.14 14.88
CA ALA A 59 -9.06 6.27 16.02
C ALA A 59 -10.38 5.50 15.79
N VAL A 60 -11.44 6.17 15.31
CA VAL A 60 -12.72 5.51 15.04
C VAL A 60 -12.62 4.51 13.89
N PHE A 61 -11.80 4.79 12.86
CA PHE A 61 -11.58 3.87 11.76
C PHE A 61 -10.73 2.64 12.16
N ILE A 62 -9.77 2.80 13.07
CA ILE A 62 -9.02 1.67 13.64
C ILE A 62 -9.95 0.77 14.46
N ILE A 63 -10.83 1.36 15.25
CA ILE A 63 -11.85 0.61 15.99
C ILE A 63 -12.79 -0.11 15.01
N PHE A 64 -13.27 0.57 13.97
CA PHE A 64 -14.08 -0.07 12.92
C PHE A 64 -13.36 -1.25 12.27
N GLY A 65 -12.07 -1.09 11.91
CA GLY A 65 -11.25 -2.17 11.37
C GLY A 65 -11.18 -3.38 12.31
N ALA A 66 -10.98 -3.13 13.62
CA ALA A 66 -10.93 -4.19 14.63
C ALA A 66 -12.26 -4.93 14.76
N PHE A 67 -13.41 -4.24 14.69
CA PHE A 67 -14.73 -4.87 14.65
C PHE A 67 -14.92 -5.70 13.38
N LEU A 68 -14.55 -5.13 12.24
CA LEU A 68 -14.72 -5.78 10.95
C LEU A 68 -13.87 -7.06 10.85
N GLU A 69 -12.64 -7.04 11.35
CA GLU A 69 -11.78 -8.22 11.40
C GLU A 69 -12.38 -9.37 12.22
N ARG A 70 -13.08 -9.04 13.32
CA ARG A 70 -13.76 -10.03 14.18
C ARG A 70 -15.04 -10.63 13.57
N THR A 71 -15.58 -10.05 12.49
CA THR A 71 -16.73 -10.64 11.76
C THR A 71 -16.36 -11.87 10.95
N GLY A 72 -15.06 -12.18 10.76
CA GLY A 72 -14.58 -13.24 9.88
C GLY A 72 -14.47 -12.82 8.42
N ILE A 73 -14.53 -11.54 8.12
CA ILE A 73 -14.43 -11.00 6.74
C ILE A 73 -13.12 -11.40 6.05
N SER A 74 -12.01 -11.50 6.79
CA SER A 74 -10.71 -11.90 6.24
C SER A 74 -10.75 -13.30 5.62
N SER A 75 -11.38 -14.25 6.32
CA SER A 75 -11.59 -15.61 5.77
C SER A 75 -12.49 -15.58 4.54
N PHE A 76 -13.56 -14.78 4.57
CA PHE A 76 -14.43 -14.60 3.41
C PHE A 76 -13.69 -14.00 2.20
N PHE A 77 -12.77 -13.05 2.40
CA PHE A 77 -11.95 -12.47 1.34
C PHE A 77 -10.98 -13.50 0.72
N ILE A 78 -10.39 -14.38 1.55
CA ILE A 78 -9.55 -15.48 1.06
C ILE A 78 -10.39 -16.46 0.24
N ASP A 79 -11.57 -16.83 0.71
CA ASP A 79 -12.48 -17.72 -0.01
C ASP A 79 -12.98 -17.10 -1.33
N LEU A 80 -13.31 -15.82 -1.32
CA LEU A 80 -13.69 -15.07 -2.52
C LEU A 80 -12.54 -15.04 -3.53
N ALA A 81 -11.32 -14.76 -3.08
CA ALA A 81 -10.13 -14.76 -3.92
C ALA A 81 -9.84 -16.16 -4.50
N ASN A 82 -10.02 -17.22 -3.70
CA ASN A 82 -9.92 -18.61 -4.16
C ASN A 82 -10.93 -18.94 -5.25
N ALA A 83 -12.17 -18.50 -5.10
CA ALA A 83 -13.21 -18.74 -6.12
C ALA A 83 -12.92 -18.00 -7.43
N ILE A 84 -12.35 -16.79 -7.36
CA ILE A 84 -12.04 -15.97 -8.53
C ILE A 84 -10.81 -16.47 -9.28
N ALA A 85 -9.70 -16.71 -8.57
CA ALA A 85 -8.39 -16.92 -9.18
C ALA A 85 -7.72 -18.27 -8.85
N GLY A 86 -8.21 -19.01 -7.87
CA GLY A 86 -7.56 -20.20 -7.35
C GLY A 86 -7.36 -21.32 -8.40
N TRP A 87 -8.29 -21.50 -9.33
CA TRP A 87 -8.24 -22.50 -10.40
C TRP A 87 -7.26 -22.16 -11.54
N THR A 88 -6.81 -20.93 -11.63
CA THR A 88 -5.92 -20.46 -12.71
C THR A 88 -4.48 -20.90 -12.46
N SER A 89 -3.64 -20.92 -13.51
CA SER A 89 -2.19 -21.15 -13.36
C SER A 89 -1.61 -20.17 -12.33
N GLY A 90 -0.90 -20.70 -11.33
CA GLY A 90 -0.38 -19.92 -10.22
C GLY A 90 -1.47 -19.42 -9.26
N GLY A 91 -2.61 -20.09 -9.20
CA GLY A 91 -3.77 -19.73 -8.39
C GLY A 91 -3.44 -19.25 -6.99
N PRO A 92 -2.68 -20.00 -6.17
CA PRO A 92 -2.34 -19.60 -4.80
C PRO A 92 -1.68 -18.22 -4.67
N ALA A 93 -0.76 -17.87 -5.58
CA ALA A 93 -0.13 -16.54 -5.55
C ALA A 93 -1.10 -15.43 -5.96
N LYS A 94 -1.97 -15.68 -6.93
CA LYS A 94 -3.03 -14.74 -7.31
C LYS A 94 -4.07 -14.55 -6.21
N VAL A 95 -4.41 -15.62 -5.51
CA VAL A 95 -5.26 -15.58 -4.31
C VAL A 95 -4.63 -14.71 -3.24
N ALA A 96 -3.32 -14.88 -2.98
CA ALA A 96 -2.60 -14.02 -2.05
C ALA A 96 -2.69 -12.54 -2.46
N VAL A 97 -2.49 -12.20 -3.73
CA VAL A 97 -2.60 -10.82 -4.23
C VAL A 97 -3.99 -10.24 -4.01
N ILE A 98 -5.04 -10.97 -4.40
CA ILE A 98 -6.42 -10.48 -4.29
C ILE A 98 -6.86 -10.40 -2.83
N SER A 99 -6.61 -11.45 -2.03
CA SER A 99 -7.02 -11.46 -0.62
C SER A 99 -6.28 -10.40 0.19
N SER A 100 -4.97 -10.19 -0.05
CA SER A 100 -4.20 -9.16 0.63
C SER A 100 -4.59 -7.75 0.19
N ALA A 101 -5.04 -7.55 -1.06
CA ALA A 101 -5.64 -6.28 -1.47
C ALA A 101 -6.91 -5.98 -0.67
N LEU A 102 -7.80 -6.97 -0.55
CA LEU A 102 -9.08 -6.84 0.15
C LEU A 102 -8.91 -6.72 1.68
N CYS A 103 -8.04 -7.52 2.28
CA CYS A 103 -7.76 -7.44 3.72
C CYS A 103 -6.95 -6.18 4.05
N GLY A 104 -5.98 -5.82 3.22
CA GLY A 104 -5.10 -4.68 3.41
C GLY A 104 -5.83 -3.34 3.37
N MET A 105 -6.88 -3.21 2.54
CA MET A 105 -7.70 -1.99 2.54
C MET A 105 -8.41 -1.76 3.88
N VAL A 106 -8.63 -2.82 4.67
CA VAL A 106 -9.28 -2.74 5.98
C VAL A 106 -8.26 -2.54 7.10
N SER A 107 -7.17 -3.32 7.09
CA SER A 107 -6.14 -3.29 8.14
C SER A 107 -5.28 -2.03 8.12
N GLY A 108 -5.03 -1.47 6.93
CA GLY A 108 -4.20 -0.28 6.75
C GLY A 108 -2.73 -0.44 7.18
N SER A 109 -2.26 -1.67 7.41
CA SER A 109 -0.91 -2.00 7.86
C SER A 109 -0.29 -3.08 7.00
N SER A 110 0.84 -2.79 6.34
CA SER A 110 1.58 -3.75 5.52
C SER A 110 2.02 -4.99 6.33
N VAL A 111 2.62 -4.75 7.48
CA VAL A 111 3.13 -5.82 8.36
C VAL A 111 1.97 -6.63 8.97
N GLY A 112 0.94 -5.93 9.47
CA GLY A 112 -0.25 -6.58 10.05
C GLY A 112 -0.95 -7.48 9.03
N ASN A 113 -1.16 -6.97 7.82
CA ASN A 113 -1.78 -7.73 6.73
C ASN A 113 -0.91 -8.93 6.30
N THR A 114 0.42 -8.73 6.15
CA THR A 114 1.36 -9.82 5.83
C THR A 114 1.30 -10.96 6.86
N VAL A 115 1.13 -10.64 8.14
CA VAL A 115 1.02 -11.68 9.19
C VAL A 115 -0.34 -12.37 9.13
N THR A 116 -1.42 -11.62 8.98
CA THR A 116 -2.80 -12.16 9.00
C THR A 116 -3.06 -13.03 7.77
N THR A 117 -2.95 -12.49 6.57
CA THR A 117 -3.21 -13.23 5.32
C THR A 117 -2.10 -14.20 4.98
N GLY A 118 -0.84 -13.83 5.23
CA GLY A 118 0.33 -14.64 4.93
C GLY A 118 0.42 -15.92 5.74
N SER A 119 -0.18 -15.97 6.94
CA SER A 119 -0.26 -17.23 7.71
C SER A 119 -0.99 -18.34 6.96
N VAL A 120 -1.89 -17.99 6.04
CA VAL A 120 -2.67 -18.92 5.20
C VAL A 120 -2.07 -19.01 3.80
N THR A 121 -1.81 -17.90 3.15
CA THR A 121 -1.44 -17.82 1.73
C THR A 121 0.00 -18.28 1.47
N ILE A 122 0.95 -17.96 2.34
CA ILE A 122 2.35 -18.40 2.18
C ILE A 122 2.50 -19.92 2.21
N PRO A 123 1.94 -20.65 3.21
CA PRO A 123 1.94 -22.10 3.18
C PRO A 123 1.26 -22.69 1.93
N MET A 124 0.15 -22.08 1.48
CA MET A 124 -0.56 -22.51 0.27
C MET A 124 0.30 -22.36 -0.99
N MET A 125 1.01 -21.23 -1.16
CA MET A 125 1.96 -21.03 -2.26
C MET A 125 3.12 -22.02 -2.23
N LYS A 126 3.70 -22.28 -1.06
CA LYS A 126 4.80 -23.25 -0.90
C LYS A 126 4.38 -24.66 -1.28
N ARG A 127 3.18 -25.10 -0.89
CA ARG A 127 2.65 -26.44 -1.24
C ARG A 127 2.47 -26.63 -2.75
N THR A 128 2.24 -25.54 -3.49
CA THR A 128 2.08 -25.58 -4.96
C THR A 128 3.39 -25.44 -5.73
N GLY A 129 4.53 -25.31 -5.04
CA GLY A 129 5.86 -25.33 -5.65
C GLY A 129 6.54 -23.97 -5.80
N TYR A 130 5.99 -22.89 -5.24
CA TYR A 130 6.71 -21.62 -5.18
C TYR A 130 7.86 -21.69 -4.16
N LYS A 131 8.98 -21.03 -4.50
CA LYS A 131 10.10 -20.87 -3.57
C LYS A 131 9.66 -20.08 -2.33
N PRO A 132 10.16 -20.44 -1.12
CA PRO A 132 9.79 -19.76 0.11
C PRO A 132 10.02 -18.24 0.07
N GLU A 133 11.16 -17.78 -0.50
CA GLU A 133 11.50 -16.36 -0.62
C GLU A 133 10.51 -15.63 -1.54
N PHE A 134 10.05 -16.29 -2.61
CA PHE A 134 9.07 -15.72 -3.53
C PHE A 134 7.69 -15.67 -2.89
N ALA A 135 7.26 -16.72 -2.19
CA ALA A 135 5.97 -16.75 -1.50
C ALA A 135 5.86 -15.65 -0.43
N GLY A 136 6.90 -15.48 0.39
CA GLY A 136 6.98 -14.37 1.36
C GLY A 136 6.99 -13.00 0.69
N ALA A 137 7.64 -12.88 -0.46
CA ALA A 137 7.73 -11.64 -1.23
C ALA A 137 6.38 -11.24 -1.87
N VAL A 138 5.64 -12.19 -2.45
CA VAL A 138 4.29 -11.95 -3.01
C VAL A 138 3.37 -11.40 -1.95
N GLU A 139 3.35 -12.05 -0.79
CA GLU A 139 2.49 -11.63 0.32
C GLU A 139 2.86 -10.24 0.84
N ALA A 140 4.16 -9.98 1.06
CA ALA A 140 4.64 -8.69 1.53
C ALA A 140 4.33 -7.55 0.54
N ALA A 141 4.56 -7.78 -0.76
CA ALA A 141 4.26 -6.81 -1.80
C ALA A 141 2.75 -6.53 -1.88
N ALA A 142 1.91 -7.57 -1.90
CA ALA A 142 0.46 -7.42 -1.96
C ALA A 142 -0.09 -6.72 -0.70
N SER A 143 0.41 -7.09 0.49
CA SER A 143 0.00 -6.47 1.76
C SER A 143 0.38 -4.98 1.83
N THR A 144 1.53 -4.61 1.30
CA THR A 144 1.95 -3.20 1.22
C THR A 144 1.01 -2.39 0.33
N GLY A 145 0.59 -2.94 -0.81
CA GLY A 145 -0.39 -2.32 -1.69
C GLY A 145 -1.77 -2.11 -1.06
N GLY A 146 -2.13 -2.90 -0.05
CA GLY A 146 -3.38 -2.74 0.68
C GLY A 146 -3.57 -1.34 1.27
N GLN A 147 -2.47 -0.66 1.62
CA GLN A 147 -2.50 0.70 2.17
C GLN A 147 -2.89 1.78 1.16
N ILE A 148 -2.76 1.51 -0.14
CA ILE A 148 -3.21 2.41 -1.23
C ILE A 148 -4.52 1.93 -1.86
N MET A 149 -5.05 0.79 -1.43
CA MET A 149 -6.28 0.23 -2.01
C MET A 149 -7.51 0.90 -1.41
N PRO A 150 -8.31 1.63 -2.22
CA PRO A 150 -9.58 2.18 -1.76
C PRO A 150 -10.52 1.08 -1.26
N PRO A 151 -11.46 1.37 -0.34
CA PRO A 151 -11.89 2.69 0.11
C PRO A 151 -11.23 3.22 1.39
N ILE A 152 -10.56 2.39 2.22
CA ILE A 152 -10.09 2.83 3.55
C ILE A 152 -8.63 3.30 3.50
N MET A 153 -7.76 2.65 2.69
CA MET A 153 -6.41 3.11 2.37
C MET A 153 -5.47 3.34 3.58
N GLY A 154 -5.81 2.83 4.76
CA GLY A 154 -5.06 3.09 5.98
C GLY A 154 -5.14 4.53 6.49
N ALA A 155 -4.52 4.78 7.65
CA ALA A 155 -4.60 6.05 8.37
C ALA A 155 -3.97 7.25 7.63
N ALA A 156 -2.99 7.02 6.77
CA ALA A 156 -2.28 8.06 6.05
C ALA A 156 -3.16 8.82 5.03
N ALA A 157 -4.17 8.16 4.46
CA ALA A 157 -5.07 8.79 3.50
C ALA A 157 -5.97 9.87 4.12
N PHE A 158 -6.33 9.74 5.40
CA PHE A 158 -7.06 10.77 6.14
C PHE A 158 -6.18 12.02 6.35
N LEU A 159 -4.90 11.80 6.66
CA LEU A 159 -3.92 12.89 6.75
C LEU A 159 -3.70 13.56 5.40
N MET A 160 -3.68 12.78 4.33
CA MET A 160 -3.56 13.29 2.96
C MET A 160 -4.71 14.22 2.62
N ALA A 161 -5.95 13.83 2.92
CA ALA A 161 -7.13 14.66 2.71
C ALA A 161 -7.03 16.01 3.47
N GLU A 162 -6.61 15.98 4.73
CA GLU A 162 -6.42 17.19 5.56
C GLU A 162 -5.29 18.08 5.03
N TYR A 163 -4.11 17.52 4.73
CA TYR A 163 -2.97 18.30 4.18
C TYR A 163 -3.29 18.92 2.81
N MET A 164 -4.06 18.24 1.99
CA MET A 164 -4.48 18.76 0.69
C MET A 164 -5.68 19.70 0.76
N ASN A 165 -6.41 19.68 1.88
CA ASN A 165 -7.68 20.39 2.07
C ASN A 165 -8.75 19.95 1.06
N VAL A 166 -8.93 18.63 0.93
CA VAL A 166 -9.91 18.00 0.04
C VAL A 166 -10.74 16.98 0.82
N THR A 167 -11.86 16.53 0.22
CA THR A 167 -12.66 15.49 0.85
C THR A 167 -11.96 14.14 0.74
N TYR A 168 -12.17 13.27 1.73
CA TYR A 168 -11.63 11.91 1.71
C TYR A 168 -12.13 11.11 0.51
N GLY A 169 -13.38 11.32 0.09
CA GLY A 169 -13.94 10.70 -1.11
C GLY A 169 -13.16 11.03 -2.39
N GLN A 170 -12.68 12.27 -2.53
CA GLN A 170 -11.83 12.66 -3.65
C GLN A 170 -10.49 11.93 -3.63
N VAL A 171 -9.83 11.85 -2.47
CA VAL A 171 -8.58 11.07 -2.33
C VAL A 171 -8.80 9.61 -2.72
N THR A 172 -9.90 9.03 -2.28
CA THR A 172 -10.29 7.65 -2.61
C THR A 172 -10.45 7.44 -4.12
N LEU A 173 -11.14 8.35 -4.81
CA LEU A 173 -11.33 8.28 -6.27
C LEU A 173 -10.02 8.38 -7.04
N TRP A 174 -9.15 9.32 -6.66
CA TRP A 174 -7.83 9.48 -7.29
C TRP A 174 -6.88 8.31 -7.06
N ALA A 175 -7.08 7.56 -5.99
CA ALA A 175 -6.27 6.38 -5.68
C ALA A 175 -6.64 5.13 -6.48
N ILE A 176 -7.83 5.07 -7.10
CA ILE A 176 -8.33 3.85 -7.76
C ILE A 176 -7.38 3.37 -8.85
N LEU A 177 -7.09 4.22 -9.83
CA LEU A 177 -6.24 3.80 -10.96
C LEU A 177 -4.81 3.46 -10.53
N PRO A 178 -4.10 4.28 -9.73
CA PRO A 178 -2.80 3.89 -9.20
C PRO A 178 -2.80 2.57 -8.44
N ALA A 179 -3.83 2.29 -7.62
CA ALA A 179 -3.94 1.02 -6.90
C ALA A 179 -4.16 -0.16 -7.84
N VAL A 180 -5.04 -0.03 -8.83
CA VAL A 180 -5.28 -1.07 -9.85
C VAL A 180 -4.01 -1.40 -10.61
N LEU A 181 -3.22 -0.39 -10.98
CA LEU A 181 -1.95 -0.58 -11.68
C LEU A 181 -0.90 -1.27 -10.79
N TYR A 182 -0.86 -0.92 -9.51
CA TYR A 182 0.02 -1.57 -8.53
C TYR A 182 -0.28 -3.07 -8.43
N PHE A 183 -1.52 -3.42 -8.12
CA PHE A 183 -1.93 -4.82 -7.98
C PHE A 183 -1.89 -5.57 -9.32
N GLY A 184 -2.21 -4.89 -10.42
CA GLY A 184 -2.07 -5.42 -11.77
C GLY A 184 -0.63 -5.85 -12.07
N GLY A 185 0.35 -5.04 -11.70
CA GLY A 185 1.77 -5.35 -11.86
C GLY A 185 2.18 -6.61 -11.09
N ILE A 186 1.79 -6.73 -9.81
CA ILE A 186 2.06 -7.92 -9.01
C ILE A 186 1.34 -9.14 -9.60
N PHE A 187 0.07 -8.99 -9.98
CA PHE A 187 -0.73 -10.08 -10.56
C PHE A 187 -0.13 -10.61 -11.86
N ILE A 188 0.37 -9.73 -12.72
CA ILE A 188 1.09 -10.09 -13.96
C ILE A 188 2.37 -10.83 -13.62
N SER A 189 3.20 -10.31 -12.70
CA SER A 189 4.47 -10.94 -12.30
C SER A 189 4.26 -12.34 -11.74
N VAL A 190 3.30 -12.53 -10.83
CA VAL A 190 3.01 -13.88 -10.27
C VAL A 190 2.44 -14.83 -11.33
N HIS A 191 1.69 -14.31 -12.31
CA HIS A 191 1.20 -15.13 -13.43
C HIS A 191 2.34 -15.60 -14.33
N LEU A 192 3.26 -14.71 -14.69
CA LEU A 192 4.40 -15.02 -15.55
C LEU A 192 5.37 -15.98 -14.86
N GLU A 193 5.66 -15.78 -13.57
CA GLU A 193 6.50 -16.71 -12.80
C GLU A 193 5.83 -18.09 -12.69
N ALA A 194 4.52 -18.16 -12.46
CA ALA A 194 3.79 -19.43 -12.45
C ALA A 194 3.87 -20.18 -13.78
N LYS A 195 3.73 -19.46 -14.90
CA LYS A 195 3.88 -20.02 -16.26
C LYS A 195 5.29 -20.51 -16.52
N LYS A 196 6.29 -19.74 -16.11
CA LYS A 196 7.71 -20.08 -16.20
C LYS A 196 8.08 -21.35 -15.42
N LEU A 197 7.45 -21.55 -14.24
CA LEU A 197 7.64 -22.72 -13.39
C LEU A 197 6.70 -23.89 -13.73
N GLY A 198 5.75 -23.72 -14.65
CA GLY A 198 4.77 -24.74 -15.01
C GLY A 198 3.75 -25.06 -13.92
N LEU A 199 3.51 -24.12 -12.98
CA LEU A 199 2.61 -24.33 -11.84
C LEU A 199 1.15 -24.34 -12.27
N ARG A 200 0.39 -25.29 -11.71
CA ARG A 200 -1.06 -25.43 -11.94
C ARG A 200 -1.84 -24.67 -10.86
N GLY A 201 -3.12 -24.47 -11.11
CA GLY A 201 -4.07 -23.94 -10.13
C GLY A 201 -4.53 -25.00 -9.13
N ILE A 202 -5.31 -24.58 -8.15
CA ILE A 202 -5.98 -25.46 -7.19
C ILE A 202 -7.07 -26.26 -7.92
N PRO A 203 -7.21 -27.57 -7.66
CA PRO A 203 -8.30 -28.36 -8.23
C PRO A 203 -9.68 -27.77 -7.90
N ARG A 204 -10.59 -27.79 -8.85
CA ARG A 204 -11.93 -27.20 -8.66
C ARG A 204 -12.73 -27.85 -7.52
N SER A 205 -12.42 -29.08 -7.16
CA SER A 205 -13.02 -29.80 -6.02
C SER A 205 -12.66 -29.19 -4.65
N GLU A 206 -11.51 -28.51 -4.55
CA GLU A 206 -11.02 -27.89 -3.33
C GLU A 206 -11.40 -26.41 -3.21
N LEU A 207 -12.02 -25.83 -4.25
CA LEU A 207 -12.43 -24.44 -4.25
C LEU A 207 -13.74 -24.22 -3.48
N PRO A 208 -13.91 -23.07 -2.84
CA PRO A 208 -15.16 -22.71 -2.18
C PRO A 208 -16.35 -22.72 -3.14
N ARG A 209 -17.46 -23.34 -2.73
CA ARG A 209 -18.67 -23.39 -3.54
C ARG A 209 -19.33 -22.01 -3.61
N PHE A 210 -19.79 -21.60 -4.78
CA PHE A 210 -20.46 -20.31 -4.99
C PHE A 210 -21.65 -20.09 -4.03
N LYS A 211 -22.42 -21.14 -3.74
CA LYS A 211 -23.52 -21.08 -2.75
C LYS A 211 -23.05 -20.68 -1.35
N TYR A 212 -21.86 -21.13 -0.94
CA TYR A 212 -21.27 -20.75 0.33
C TYR A 212 -20.91 -19.26 0.36
N LEU A 213 -20.29 -18.76 -0.73
CA LEU A 213 -19.94 -17.34 -0.85
C LEU A 213 -21.18 -16.45 -0.82
N MET A 214 -22.23 -16.79 -1.58
CA MET A 214 -23.48 -16.02 -1.58
C MET A 214 -24.14 -15.98 -0.18
N ARG A 215 -24.04 -17.08 0.57
CA ARG A 215 -24.57 -17.13 1.94
C ARG A 215 -23.83 -16.17 2.89
N ASN A 216 -22.56 -15.88 2.62
CA ASN A 216 -21.71 -15.05 3.49
C ASN A 216 -21.51 -13.63 2.94
N VAL A 217 -22.14 -13.28 1.83
CA VAL A 217 -22.01 -11.96 1.17
C VAL A 217 -22.42 -10.80 2.09
N TYR A 218 -23.30 -11.07 3.08
CA TYR A 218 -23.73 -10.09 4.07
C TYR A 218 -22.59 -9.53 4.94
N LEU A 219 -21.44 -10.24 5.01
CA LEU A 219 -20.23 -9.76 5.66
C LEU A 219 -19.66 -8.49 5.00
N LEU A 220 -20.02 -8.21 3.75
CA LEU A 220 -19.62 -6.99 3.05
C LEU A 220 -20.49 -5.77 3.40
N LEU A 221 -21.63 -5.93 4.05
CA LEU A 221 -22.56 -4.84 4.35
C LEU A 221 -21.91 -3.64 5.05
N PRO A 222 -21.07 -3.80 6.09
CA PRO A 222 -20.42 -2.66 6.74
C PRO A 222 -19.53 -1.87 5.77
N LEU A 223 -18.80 -2.56 4.87
CA LEU A 223 -17.94 -1.94 3.88
C LEU A 223 -18.75 -1.22 2.80
N VAL A 224 -19.76 -1.87 2.25
CA VAL A 224 -20.65 -1.29 1.23
C VAL A 224 -21.32 -0.03 1.77
N PHE A 225 -21.83 -0.08 3.00
CA PHE A 225 -22.41 1.09 3.67
C PHE A 225 -21.38 2.22 3.81
N LEU A 226 -20.17 1.91 4.28
CA LEU A 226 -19.11 2.90 4.45
C LEU A 226 -18.76 3.56 3.12
N ILE A 227 -18.53 2.75 2.07
CA ILE A 227 -18.22 3.24 0.73
C ILE A 227 -19.31 4.19 0.23
N TRP A 228 -20.57 3.77 0.36
CA TRP A 228 -21.71 4.56 -0.10
C TRP A 228 -21.79 5.92 0.60
N VAL A 229 -21.70 5.96 1.93
CA VAL A 229 -21.81 7.21 2.70
C VAL A 229 -20.63 8.15 2.41
N VAL A 230 -19.41 7.60 2.28
CA VAL A 230 -18.19 8.36 2.02
C VAL A 230 -18.17 8.92 0.61
N THR A 231 -18.49 8.13 -0.41
CA THR A 231 -18.48 8.56 -1.81
C THR A 231 -19.60 9.53 -2.13
N ALA A 232 -20.79 9.31 -1.56
CA ALA A 232 -21.93 10.21 -1.73
C ALA A 232 -21.81 11.48 -0.88
N ASN A 233 -20.81 11.59 0.00
CA ASN A 233 -20.56 12.74 0.90
C ASN A 233 -21.80 13.17 1.71
N ILE A 234 -22.62 12.18 2.15
CA ILE A 234 -23.91 12.41 2.79
C ILE A 234 -23.75 12.87 4.23
N ARG A 235 -22.76 12.32 4.94
CA ARG A 235 -22.50 12.59 6.36
C ARG A 235 -20.99 12.62 6.64
N SER A 236 -20.62 13.04 7.87
CA SER A 236 -19.21 13.04 8.30
C SER A 236 -18.63 11.64 8.33
N LEU A 237 -17.31 11.57 8.14
CA LEU A 237 -16.56 10.30 8.18
C LEU A 237 -16.71 9.55 9.51
N GLN A 238 -16.76 10.28 10.63
CA GLN A 238 -16.95 9.72 11.96
C GLN A 238 -18.33 9.05 12.09
N TYR A 239 -19.37 9.72 11.58
CA TYR A 239 -20.71 9.15 11.56
C TYR A 239 -20.75 7.86 10.72
N ALA A 240 -20.17 7.88 9.53
CA ALA A 240 -20.10 6.71 8.65
C ALA A 240 -19.41 5.53 9.34
N ALA A 241 -18.24 5.77 9.96
CA ALA A 241 -17.52 4.72 10.68
C ALA A 241 -18.27 4.20 11.92
N SER A 242 -18.92 5.08 12.69
CA SER A 242 -19.68 4.68 13.87
C SER A 242 -20.88 3.79 13.51
N ILE A 243 -21.62 4.13 12.46
CA ILE A 243 -22.73 3.28 11.98
C ILE A 243 -22.19 1.97 11.38
N ALA A 244 -21.05 2.02 10.66
CA ALA A 244 -20.43 0.81 10.14
C ALA A 244 -19.97 -0.16 11.26
N ILE A 245 -19.55 0.36 12.43
CA ILE A 245 -19.29 -0.47 13.62
C ILE A 245 -20.57 -1.16 14.08
N LEU A 246 -21.68 -0.44 14.20
CA LEU A 246 -22.96 -1.02 14.60
C LEU A 246 -23.45 -2.10 13.61
N ILE A 247 -23.29 -1.84 12.31
CA ILE A 247 -23.58 -2.83 11.26
C ILE A 247 -22.66 -4.05 11.40
N SER A 248 -21.38 -3.87 11.72
CA SER A 248 -20.43 -4.98 11.93
C SER A 248 -20.84 -5.84 13.11
N ILE A 249 -21.33 -5.25 14.21
CA ILE A 249 -21.87 -5.98 15.37
C ILE A 249 -23.11 -6.77 14.95
N ALA A 250 -24.06 -6.15 14.23
CA ALA A 250 -25.28 -6.81 13.76
C ALA A 250 -24.97 -7.98 12.81
N VAL A 251 -24.03 -7.79 11.90
CA VAL A 251 -23.54 -8.82 10.96
C VAL A 251 -22.88 -9.98 11.70
N SER A 252 -22.03 -9.69 12.69
CA SER A 252 -21.38 -10.70 13.52
C SER A 252 -22.39 -11.50 14.34
N LEU A 253 -23.46 -10.87 14.84
CA LEU A 253 -24.50 -11.52 15.61
C LEU A 253 -25.18 -12.66 14.82
N VAL A 254 -25.38 -12.49 13.51
CA VAL A 254 -25.96 -13.53 12.64
C VAL A 254 -25.08 -14.79 12.63
N GLY A 255 -23.76 -14.62 12.48
CA GLY A 255 -22.80 -15.73 12.56
C GLY A 255 -22.79 -16.39 13.95
N THR A 256 -22.69 -15.57 14.98
CA THR A 256 -22.63 -16.03 16.39
C THR A 256 -23.88 -16.80 16.81
N ILE A 257 -25.07 -16.38 16.40
CA ILE A 257 -26.32 -17.12 16.69
C ILE A 257 -26.30 -18.50 16.05
N ARG A 258 -25.82 -18.58 14.80
CA ARG A 258 -25.73 -19.86 14.07
C ARG A 258 -24.75 -20.82 14.73
N ASP A 259 -23.58 -20.31 15.13
CA ASP A 259 -22.54 -21.11 15.78
C ASP A 259 -22.97 -21.52 17.19
N ALA A 260 -23.64 -20.64 17.95
CA ALA A 260 -24.21 -20.95 19.26
C ALA A 260 -25.33 -22.00 19.18
N ALA A 261 -26.14 -21.96 18.12
CA ALA A 261 -27.18 -22.97 17.88
C ALA A 261 -26.60 -24.36 17.57
N ALA A 262 -25.46 -24.41 16.82
CA ALA A 262 -24.73 -25.64 16.55
C ALA A 262 -24.10 -26.20 17.85
N GLU A 263 -23.42 -25.36 18.62
CA GLU A 263 -22.77 -25.73 19.90
C GLU A 263 -23.78 -26.22 20.97
N ALA A 264 -24.92 -25.54 21.06
CA ALA A 264 -25.98 -25.96 21.98
C ALA A 264 -26.57 -27.35 21.66
N LYS A 265 -26.56 -27.73 20.35
CA LYS A 265 -26.96 -29.06 19.91
C LYS A 265 -25.93 -30.15 20.26
N GLU A 266 -24.63 -29.82 20.15
CA GLU A 266 -23.55 -30.75 20.46
C GLU A 266 -23.36 -30.97 21.96
N THR A 267 -23.35 -29.89 22.73
CA THR A 267 -23.06 -29.95 24.20
C THR A 267 -24.25 -30.35 25.06
N LYS A 268 -25.49 -30.29 24.52
CA LYS A 268 -26.74 -30.50 25.25
C LYS A 268 -26.89 -29.67 26.54
N THR A 269 -26.03 -28.68 26.72
CA THR A 269 -25.93 -27.85 27.91
C THR A 269 -26.01 -26.38 27.54
N GLY A 270 -26.97 -25.64 28.05
CA GLY A 270 -27.09 -24.20 27.90
C GLY A 270 -28.10 -23.74 26.84
N SER A 271 -28.65 -22.56 27.04
CA SER A 271 -29.50 -21.89 26.04
C SER A 271 -28.63 -21.33 24.93
N ALA A 272 -28.96 -21.62 23.66
CA ALA A 272 -28.28 -21.05 22.49
C ALA A 272 -28.24 -19.51 22.57
N ALA A 273 -29.28 -18.88 23.10
CA ALA A 273 -29.33 -17.43 23.29
C ALA A 273 -28.27 -16.94 24.30
N GLY A 274 -28.10 -17.66 25.43
CA GLY A 274 -27.09 -17.32 26.44
C GLY A 274 -25.66 -17.42 25.88
N ILE A 275 -25.37 -18.47 25.10
CA ILE A 275 -24.09 -18.67 24.43
C ILE A 275 -23.84 -17.54 23.39
N ALA A 276 -24.84 -17.19 22.60
CA ALA A 276 -24.75 -16.12 21.59
C ALA A 276 -24.49 -14.75 22.26
N VAL A 277 -25.20 -14.39 23.31
CA VAL A 277 -25.01 -13.13 24.05
C VAL A 277 -23.60 -13.06 24.64
N LYS A 278 -23.14 -14.14 25.28
CA LYS A 278 -21.78 -14.19 25.84
C LYS A 278 -20.71 -14.04 24.78
N LYS A 279 -20.80 -14.77 23.65
CA LYS A 279 -19.84 -14.69 22.54
C LYS A 279 -19.83 -13.29 21.90
N THR A 280 -21.00 -12.68 21.67
CA THR A 280 -21.10 -11.33 21.12
C THR A 280 -20.53 -10.30 22.11
N GLY A 281 -20.80 -10.40 23.38
CA GLY A 281 -20.22 -9.52 24.41
C GLY A 281 -18.71 -9.61 24.47
N LEU A 282 -18.15 -10.82 24.43
CA LEU A 282 -16.69 -11.03 24.37
C LEU A 282 -16.08 -10.46 23.08
N MET A 283 -16.71 -10.69 21.92
CA MET A 283 -16.26 -10.13 20.65
C MET A 283 -16.21 -8.60 20.67
N ILE A 284 -17.24 -7.94 21.25
CA ILE A 284 -17.27 -6.48 21.39
C ILE A 284 -16.12 -6.00 22.27
N LEU A 285 -15.90 -6.64 23.43
CA LEU A 285 -14.81 -6.26 24.35
C LEU A 285 -13.44 -6.45 23.69
N GLU A 286 -13.21 -7.58 23.03
CA GLU A 286 -11.97 -7.86 22.33
C GLU A 286 -11.72 -6.91 21.13
N ALA A 287 -12.79 -6.55 20.39
CA ALA A 287 -12.69 -5.59 19.29
C ALA A 287 -12.36 -4.18 19.80
N LEU A 288 -12.98 -3.75 20.92
CA LEU A 288 -12.66 -2.47 21.56
C LEU A 288 -11.23 -2.46 22.11
N GLU A 289 -10.80 -3.55 22.74
CA GLU A 289 -9.43 -3.68 23.23
C GLU A 289 -8.41 -3.61 22.08
N ALA A 290 -8.64 -4.37 21.01
CA ALA A 290 -7.75 -4.36 19.83
C ALA A 290 -7.73 -2.99 19.15
N GLY A 291 -8.90 -2.36 18.97
CA GLY A 291 -9.04 -1.02 18.41
C GLY A 291 -8.38 0.05 19.27
N GLY A 292 -8.54 -0.03 20.60
CA GLY A 292 -7.87 0.86 21.56
C GLY A 292 -6.34 0.74 21.49
N LYS A 293 -5.82 -0.49 21.55
CA LYS A 293 -4.37 -0.74 21.42
C LYS A 293 -3.81 -0.25 20.08
N GLY A 294 -4.55 -0.49 18.98
CA GLY A 294 -4.17 0.01 17.66
C GLY A 294 -4.15 1.54 17.59
N SER A 295 -5.15 2.20 18.18
CA SER A 295 -5.26 3.66 18.22
C SER A 295 -4.11 4.30 19.02
N ILE A 296 -3.70 3.72 20.16
CA ILE A 296 -2.56 4.19 20.93
C ILE A 296 -1.28 4.17 20.08
N THR A 297 -1.03 3.07 19.38
CA THR A 297 0.16 2.93 18.53
C THR A 297 0.22 4.01 17.46
N VAL A 298 -0.91 4.30 16.82
CA VAL A 298 -0.98 5.33 15.77
C VAL A 298 -0.90 6.73 16.36
N ALA A 299 -1.53 7.01 17.49
CA ALA A 299 -1.46 8.29 18.17
C ALA A 299 -0.01 8.63 18.58
N VAL A 300 0.72 7.66 19.14
CA VAL A 300 2.15 7.82 19.46
C VAL A 300 2.97 8.08 18.18
N ALA A 301 2.70 7.34 17.10
CA ALA A 301 3.38 7.55 15.83
C ALA A 301 3.10 8.95 15.24
N CYS A 302 1.85 9.43 15.32
CA CYS A 302 1.46 10.78 14.90
C CYS A 302 2.13 11.88 15.74
N SER A 303 2.20 11.69 17.06
CA SER A 303 2.88 12.62 17.98
C SER A 303 4.36 12.72 17.63
N MET A 304 5.00 11.60 17.36
CA MET A 304 6.40 11.53 16.96
C MET A 304 6.68 12.18 15.62
N ALA A 305 5.80 11.96 14.63
CA ALA A 305 5.88 12.62 13.33
C ALA A 305 5.71 14.13 13.46
N GLY A 306 4.80 14.58 14.33
CA GLY A 306 4.62 15.99 14.64
C GLY A 306 5.89 16.63 15.25
N MET A 307 6.55 15.95 16.19
CA MET A 307 7.84 16.43 16.73
C MET A 307 8.92 16.54 15.66
N ILE A 308 9.04 15.53 14.79
CA ILE A 308 9.99 15.53 13.67
C ILE A 308 9.70 16.71 12.73
N ALA A 309 8.45 16.90 12.34
CA ALA A 309 8.03 18.01 11.49
C ALA A 309 8.32 19.37 12.17
N GLY A 310 8.10 19.49 13.48
CA GLY A 310 8.44 20.66 14.27
C GLY A 310 9.94 20.99 14.25
N CYS A 311 10.80 19.99 14.45
CA CYS A 311 12.26 20.14 14.34
C CYS A 311 12.68 20.60 12.93
N ILE A 312 12.09 20.01 11.89
CA ILE A 312 12.37 20.37 10.50
C ILE A 312 11.96 21.82 10.20
N THR A 313 10.80 22.22 10.70
CA THR A 313 10.27 23.59 10.52
C THR A 313 11.15 24.62 11.21
N VAL A 314 11.51 24.40 12.48
CA VAL A 314 12.33 25.33 13.25
C VAL A 314 13.75 25.48 12.69
N THR A 315 14.32 24.42 12.12
CA THR A 315 15.69 24.43 11.56
C THR A 315 15.73 24.88 10.09
N GLY A 316 14.58 25.03 9.44
CA GLY A 316 14.51 25.29 8.01
C GLY A 316 15.09 24.15 7.14
N LEU A 317 15.17 22.94 7.69
CA LEU A 317 15.75 21.77 6.98
C LEU A 317 15.00 21.46 5.70
N ALA A 318 13.67 21.61 5.68
CA ALA A 318 12.87 21.42 4.47
C ALA A 318 13.32 22.37 3.34
N SER A 319 13.50 23.65 3.63
CA SER A 319 13.98 24.63 2.64
C SER A 319 15.38 24.30 2.13
N LYS A 320 16.26 23.80 2.98
CA LYS A 320 17.61 23.36 2.57
C LYS A 320 17.55 22.13 1.65
N LEU A 321 16.67 21.16 1.96
CA LEU A 321 16.44 20.00 1.08
C LEU A 321 15.88 20.43 -0.28
N ILE A 322 14.87 21.30 -0.28
CA ILE A 322 14.29 21.86 -1.52
C ILE A 322 15.38 22.52 -2.36
N SER A 323 16.13 23.46 -1.77
CA SER A 323 17.21 24.17 -2.47
C SER A 323 18.27 23.21 -3.00
N GLY A 324 18.64 22.18 -2.23
CA GLY A 324 19.61 21.18 -2.64
C GLY A 324 19.15 20.35 -3.85
N VAL A 325 17.92 19.85 -3.82
CA VAL A 325 17.35 19.07 -4.93
C VAL A 325 17.19 19.95 -6.19
N VAL A 326 16.65 21.17 -6.04
CA VAL A 326 16.48 22.11 -7.14
C VAL A 326 17.82 22.52 -7.74
N ALA A 327 18.83 22.84 -6.93
CA ALA A 327 20.17 23.21 -7.40
C ALA A 327 20.89 22.05 -8.14
N LEU A 328 20.68 20.80 -7.71
CA LEU A 328 21.22 19.64 -8.40
C LEU A 328 20.51 19.37 -9.73
N SER A 329 19.18 19.44 -9.73
CA SER A 329 18.38 19.16 -10.93
C SER A 329 18.54 20.25 -11.99
N SER A 330 18.62 21.51 -11.59
CA SER A 330 18.79 22.66 -12.53
C SER A 330 20.11 22.67 -13.29
N LYS A 331 21.10 21.86 -12.89
CA LYS A 331 22.34 21.68 -13.65
C LYS A 331 22.12 20.94 -14.98
N ILE A 332 20.99 20.27 -15.15
CA ILE A 332 20.65 19.55 -16.37
C ILE A 332 19.87 20.49 -17.28
N PRO A 333 20.37 20.81 -18.51
CA PRO A 333 19.71 21.75 -19.42
C PRO A 333 18.36 21.26 -19.93
N ASN A 334 18.17 19.94 -20.05
CA ASN A 334 16.91 19.35 -20.52
C ASN A 334 15.86 19.35 -19.42
N PRO A 335 14.69 20.04 -19.58
CA PRO A 335 13.67 20.16 -18.53
C PRO A 335 13.13 18.81 -18.06
N THR A 336 12.91 17.87 -18.97
CA THR A 336 12.38 16.54 -18.65
C THR A 336 13.38 15.72 -17.82
N LEU A 337 14.65 15.74 -18.21
CA LEU A 337 15.71 15.04 -17.45
C LEU A 337 15.96 15.70 -16.09
N SER A 338 15.88 17.03 -16.02
CA SER A 338 15.94 17.78 -14.76
C SER A 338 14.83 17.36 -13.80
N LEU A 339 13.60 17.30 -14.29
CA LEU A 339 12.44 16.84 -13.51
C LEU A 339 12.60 15.37 -13.05
N LEU A 340 13.03 14.48 -13.95
CA LEU A 340 13.27 13.07 -13.62
C LEU A 340 14.35 12.92 -12.53
N LEU A 341 15.43 13.71 -12.59
CA LEU A 341 16.45 13.70 -11.53
C LEU A 341 15.87 14.19 -10.20
N ALA A 342 15.07 15.25 -10.21
CA ALA A 342 14.44 15.75 -8.99
C ALA A 342 13.46 14.74 -8.37
N LEU A 343 12.65 14.07 -9.20
CA LEU A 343 11.79 12.97 -8.79
C LEU A 343 12.60 11.82 -8.18
N PHE A 344 13.70 11.44 -8.82
CA PHE A 344 14.59 10.38 -8.34
C PHE A 344 15.22 10.71 -6.99
N LEU A 345 15.74 11.92 -6.83
CA LEU A 345 16.30 12.37 -5.55
C LEU A 345 15.22 12.43 -4.45
N THR A 346 14.02 12.90 -4.79
CA THR A 346 12.89 12.92 -3.85
C THR A 346 12.46 11.50 -3.46
N MET A 347 12.41 10.57 -4.41
CA MET A 347 12.16 9.15 -4.16
C MET A 347 13.16 8.58 -3.15
N LEU A 348 14.47 8.80 -3.37
CA LEU A 348 15.52 8.35 -2.45
C LEU A 348 15.34 8.94 -1.06
N CYS A 349 15.03 10.24 -0.96
CA CYS A 349 14.74 10.88 0.32
C CYS A 349 13.53 10.20 1.01
N CYS A 350 12.45 9.92 0.28
CA CYS A 350 11.27 9.27 0.81
C CYS A 350 11.59 7.85 1.33
N ILE A 351 12.31 7.04 0.55
CA ILE A 351 12.68 5.68 0.96
C ILE A 351 13.54 5.72 2.23
N VAL A 352 14.56 6.59 2.26
CA VAL A 352 15.46 6.71 3.43
C VAL A 352 14.71 7.18 4.67
N LEU A 353 13.87 8.23 4.55
CA LEU A 353 13.08 8.74 5.67
C LEU A 353 12.00 7.74 6.12
N GLY A 354 11.54 6.88 5.22
CA GLY A 354 10.52 5.87 5.49
C GLY A 354 11.01 4.62 6.20
N MET A 355 12.31 4.39 6.25
CA MET A 355 12.89 3.16 6.81
C MET A 355 12.54 2.99 8.29
N GLY A 356 11.76 1.94 8.60
CA GLY A 356 11.45 1.56 9.98
C GLY A 356 10.50 2.49 10.73
N VAL A 357 9.79 3.34 10.02
CA VAL A 357 8.78 4.25 10.57
C VAL A 357 7.39 3.77 10.16
N PRO A 358 6.39 3.75 11.08
CA PRO A 358 5.02 3.41 10.71
C PRO A 358 4.48 4.31 9.61
N THR A 359 3.72 3.76 8.66
CA THR A 359 3.28 4.44 7.42
C THR A 359 2.63 5.80 7.67
N THR A 360 1.79 5.91 8.70
CA THR A 360 1.12 7.17 9.06
C THR A 360 2.11 8.27 9.43
N ALA A 361 3.09 7.95 10.30
CA ALA A 361 4.13 8.88 10.72
C ALA A 361 5.07 9.21 9.54
N ASN A 362 5.41 8.20 8.76
CA ASN A 362 6.23 8.32 7.57
C ASN A 362 5.61 9.32 6.57
N TYR A 363 4.32 9.16 6.25
CA TYR A 363 3.63 10.10 5.38
C TYR A 363 3.64 11.53 5.93
N CYS A 364 3.42 11.74 7.24
CA CYS A 364 3.47 13.08 7.85
C CYS A 364 4.83 13.76 7.65
N ILE A 365 5.92 13.01 7.85
CA ILE A 365 7.28 13.51 7.66
C ILE A 365 7.49 13.91 6.20
N MET A 366 7.12 13.03 5.27
CA MET A 366 7.31 13.28 3.84
C MET A 366 6.41 14.37 3.28
N ALA A 367 5.18 14.48 3.76
CA ALA A 367 4.26 15.55 3.40
C ALA A 367 4.82 16.93 3.78
N SER A 368 5.57 17.00 4.89
CA SER A 368 6.18 18.25 5.38
C SER A 368 7.56 18.53 4.75
N THR A 369 8.26 17.52 4.24
CA THR A 369 9.66 17.67 3.77
C THR A 369 9.81 17.47 2.27
N CYS A 370 9.26 16.38 1.73
CA CYS A 370 9.48 15.95 0.36
C CYS A 370 8.39 16.43 -0.60
N ALA A 371 7.12 16.46 -0.19
CA ALA A 371 6.06 16.96 -1.06
C ALA A 371 6.26 18.41 -1.49
N PRO A 372 6.71 19.35 -0.63
CA PRO A 372 7.01 20.73 -1.04
C PRO A 372 8.08 20.83 -2.12
N ILE A 373 9.06 19.88 -2.18
CA ILE A 373 10.07 19.86 -3.26
C ILE A 373 9.38 19.73 -4.61
N LEU A 374 8.47 18.79 -4.74
CA LEU A 374 7.77 18.50 -5.99
C LEU A 374 6.80 19.62 -6.37
N ILE A 375 6.10 20.20 -5.38
CA ILE A 375 5.19 21.33 -5.58
C ILE A 375 5.96 22.55 -6.10
N THR A 376 7.15 22.83 -5.56
CA THR A 376 8.03 23.93 -6.02
C THR A 376 8.49 23.73 -7.46
N LEU A 377 8.62 22.49 -7.91
CA LEU A 377 8.96 22.12 -9.30
C LEU A 377 7.76 22.13 -10.26
N GLY A 378 6.58 22.57 -9.80
CA GLY A 378 5.38 22.71 -10.62
C GLY A 378 4.51 21.44 -10.69
N ILE A 379 4.82 20.41 -9.92
CA ILE A 379 3.98 19.20 -9.85
C ILE A 379 2.72 19.53 -9.03
N PRO A 380 1.52 19.17 -9.52
CA PRO A 380 0.28 19.40 -8.79
C PRO A 380 0.33 18.81 -7.38
N LYS A 381 -0.24 19.54 -6.42
CA LYS A 381 -0.22 19.18 -5.00
C LYS A 381 -0.64 17.73 -4.76
N ILE A 382 -1.69 17.29 -5.44
CA ILE A 382 -2.22 15.93 -5.35
C ILE A 382 -1.19 14.90 -5.80
N ALA A 383 -0.61 15.07 -6.97
CA ALA A 383 0.41 14.17 -7.50
C ALA A 383 1.66 14.14 -6.59
N ALA A 384 2.08 15.29 -6.04
CA ALA A 384 3.18 15.37 -5.10
C ALA A 384 2.90 14.56 -3.81
N HIS A 385 1.70 14.70 -3.23
CA HIS A 385 1.30 13.96 -2.03
C HIS A 385 1.15 12.46 -2.28
N PHE A 386 0.58 12.05 -3.40
CA PHE A 386 0.54 10.64 -3.79
C PHE A 386 1.95 10.07 -4.04
N PHE A 387 2.83 10.83 -4.69
CA PHE A 387 4.21 10.44 -4.93
C PHE A 387 4.94 10.10 -3.64
N VAL A 388 4.93 11.01 -2.69
CA VAL A 388 5.63 10.78 -1.41
C VAL A 388 4.96 9.67 -0.60
N PHE A 389 3.65 9.50 -0.67
CA PHE A 389 2.94 8.43 -0.01
C PHE A 389 3.34 7.05 -0.58
N TYR A 390 3.40 6.91 -1.90
CA TYR A 390 3.83 5.66 -2.55
C TYR A 390 5.24 5.26 -2.12
N PHE A 391 6.20 6.19 -2.17
CA PHE A 391 7.57 5.89 -1.76
C PHE A 391 7.70 5.70 -0.25
N GLY A 392 6.79 6.25 0.52
CA GLY A 392 6.64 5.96 1.94
C GLY A 392 6.29 4.52 2.24
N ILE A 393 5.27 3.98 1.56
CA ILE A 393 4.86 2.59 1.79
C ILE A 393 5.83 1.57 1.19
N VAL A 394 6.47 1.89 0.06
CA VAL A 394 7.47 1.03 -0.59
C VAL A 394 8.69 0.78 0.31
N ALA A 395 9.02 1.69 1.21
CA ALA A 395 10.06 1.49 2.21
C ALA A 395 9.85 0.23 3.08
N ASP A 396 8.58 -0.22 3.26
CA ASP A 396 8.24 -1.44 4.01
C ASP A 396 8.62 -2.75 3.29
N ILE A 397 8.93 -2.70 2.00
CA ILE A 397 9.36 -3.86 1.19
C ILE A 397 10.76 -3.70 0.60
N THR A 398 11.36 -2.52 0.75
CA THR A 398 12.68 -2.22 0.16
C THR A 398 13.79 -2.45 1.17
N PRO A 399 14.79 -3.31 0.88
CA PRO A 399 15.97 -3.46 1.73
C PRO A 399 16.70 -2.11 1.90
N PRO A 400 17.37 -1.88 3.06
CA PRO A 400 17.75 -2.87 4.07
C PRO A 400 16.74 -3.09 5.22
N VAL A 401 15.65 -2.31 5.32
CA VAL A 401 14.73 -2.39 6.46
C VAL A 401 13.51 -3.28 6.19
N ALA A 402 12.84 -3.14 5.05
CA ALA A 402 11.83 -4.04 4.46
C ALA A 402 10.92 -4.80 5.46
N LEU A 403 10.27 -4.10 6.40
CA LEU A 403 9.55 -4.70 7.54
C LEU A 403 8.50 -5.74 7.14
N ALA A 404 7.71 -5.45 6.10
CA ALA A 404 6.69 -6.38 5.61
C ALA A 404 7.32 -7.62 4.96
N ALA A 405 8.41 -7.44 4.20
CA ALA A 405 9.13 -8.54 3.59
C ALA A 405 9.80 -9.44 4.65
N TYR A 406 10.29 -8.85 5.75
CA TYR A 406 10.86 -9.62 6.85
C TYR A 406 9.78 -10.40 7.62
N ALA A 407 8.60 -9.82 7.81
CA ALA A 407 7.46 -10.56 8.37
C ALA A 407 7.07 -11.75 7.47
N GLY A 408 6.98 -11.52 6.15
CA GLY A 408 6.73 -12.58 5.16
C GLY A 408 7.81 -13.66 5.16
N SER A 409 9.09 -13.28 5.28
CA SER A 409 10.21 -14.22 5.33
C SER A 409 10.18 -15.10 6.58
N ALA A 410 9.77 -14.55 7.72
CA ALA A 410 9.63 -15.30 8.96
C ALA A 410 8.57 -16.42 8.84
N ILE A 411 7.41 -16.10 8.23
CA ILE A 411 6.35 -17.08 7.97
C ILE A 411 6.80 -18.10 6.92
N ALA A 412 7.46 -17.64 5.86
CA ALA A 412 7.96 -18.48 4.78
C ALA A 412 9.13 -19.37 5.23
N LYS A 413 9.80 -19.03 6.34
CA LYS A 413 11.07 -19.60 6.79
C LYS A 413 12.14 -19.47 5.70
N SER A 414 12.33 -18.26 5.20
CA SER A 414 13.22 -17.93 4.08
C SER A 414 14.20 -16.82 4.45
N ASP A 415 15.19 -16.59 3.58
CA ASP A 415 16.17 -15.51 3.76
C ASP A 415 15.47 -14.15 3.67
N PRO A 416 15.57 -13.27 4.70
CA PRO A 416 14.89 -11.97 4.72
C PRO A 416 15.35 -11.04 3.60
N MET A 417 16.66 -11.00 3.29
CA MET A 417 17.20 -10.11 2.28
C MET A 417 16.75 -10.53 0.88
N LYS A 418 16.79 -11.83 0.57
CA LYS A 418 16.28 -12.36 -0.71
C LYS A 418 14.78 -12.13 -0.85
N THR A 419 14.03 -12.29 0.24
CA THR A 419 12.58 -12.01 0.25
C THR A 419 12.32 -10.52 -0.02
N GLY A 420 13.07 -9.61 0.59
CA GLY A 420 12.96 -8.17 0.35
C GLY A 420 13.30 -7.79 -1.10
N ILE A 421 14.38 -8.33 -1.66
CA ILE A 421 14.75 -8.09 -3.07
C ILE A 421 13.65 -8.60 -4.02
N ASN A 422 13.08 -9.77 -3.76
CA ASN A 422 11.98 -10.29 -4.56
C ASN A 422 10.71 -9.46 -4.39
N ALA A 423 10.39 -8.97 -3.18
CA ALA A 423 9.25 -8.10 -2.94
C ALA A 423 9.38 -6.76 -3.69
N THR A 424 10.57 -6.15 -3.69
CA THR A 424 10.88 -4.94 -4.47
C THR A 424 10.69 -5.18 -5.97
N LYS A 425 11.15 -6.33 -6.50
CA LYS A 425 10.95 -6.69 -7.92
C LYS A 425 9.48 -6.87 -8.28
N LEU A 426 8.72 -7.57 -7.45
CA LEU A 426 7.29 -7.79 -7.65
C LEU A 426 6.50 -6.49 -7.61
N ALA A 427 6.88 -5.57 -6.72
CA ALA A 427 6.25 -4.27 -6.57
C ALA A 427 6.82 -3.19 -7.49
N ILE A 428 7.45 -3.55 -8.62
CA ILE A 428 8.08 -2.57 -9.54
C ILE A 428 7.08 -1.51 -10.02
N ALA A 429 5.81 -1.87 -10.17
CA ALA A 429 4.76 -0.92 -10.50
C ALA A 429 4.67 0.22 -9.47
N ALA A 430 4.92 -0.05 -8.19
CA ALA A 430 4.94 0.99 -7.15
C ALA A 430 6.07 2.01 -7.30
N PHE A 431 7.15 1.64 -7.99
CA PHE A 431 8.25 2.56 -8.30
C PHE A 431 7.97 3.37 -9.57
N ILE A 432 7.16 2.86 -10.46
CA ILE A 432 6.92 3.45 -11.79
C ILE A 432 5.67 4.32 -11.80
N VAL A 433 4.57 3.83 -11.24
CA VAL A 433 3.28 4.55 -11.20
C VAL A 433 3.40 5.98 -10.62
N PRO A 434 4.19 6.24 -9.54
CA PRO A 434 4.37 7.59 -9.05
C PRO A 434 5.01 8.55 -10.07
N TYR A 435 5.99 8.08 -10.85
CA TYR A 435 6.57 8.90 -11.91
C TYR A 435 5.55 9.21 -13.00
N MET A 436 4.71 8.21 -13.35
CA MET A 436 3.66 8.40 -14.35
C MET A 436 2.72 9.54 -13.97
N PHE A 437 2.11 9.50 -12.77
CA PHE A 437 1.17 10.56 -12.38
C PHE A 437 1.86 11.87 -11.98
N ALA A 438 3.14 11.86 -11.60
CA ALA A 438 3.90 13.09 -11.38
C ALA A 438 4.22 13.81 -12.69
N MET A 439 4.50 13.06 -13.76
CA MET A 439 4.74 13.61 -15.10
C MET A 439 3.44 13.89 -15.85
N ASN A 440 2.40 13.10 -15.61
CA ASN A 440 1.07 13.25 -16.20
C ASN A 440 -0.04 13.06 -15.17
N PRO A 441 -0.54 14.15 -14.58
CA PRO A 441 -1.61 14.13 -13.58
C PRO A 441 -2.94 13.55 -14.07
N SER A 442 -3.13 13.39 -15.39
CA SER A 442 -4.31 12.74 -15.98
C SER A 442 -4.55 11.33 -15.44
N MET A 443 -3.48 10.67 -15.01
CA MET A 443 -3.56 9.35 -14.38
C MET A 443 -4.29 9.32 -13.04
N LEU A 444 -4.46 10.47 -12.41
CA LEU A 444 -5.27 10.60 -11.20
C LEU A 444 -6.76 10.85 -11.52
N LEU A 445 -7.17 10.68 -12.79
CA LEU A 445 -8.55 10.88 -13.29
C LEU A 445 -9.11 12.27 -12.97
N MET A 446 -8.25 13.29 -13.01
CA MET A 446 -8.63 14.68 -12.74
C MET A 446 -9.03 15.35 -14.05
N ASP A 447 -10.24 15.90 -14.09
CA ASP A 447 -10.76 16.80 -15.14
C ASP A 447 -10.57 16.35 -16.59
N GLN A 448 -10.58 15.03 -16.84
CA GLN A 448 -10.35 14.46 -18.17
C GLN A 448 -11.61 13.89 -18.79
N GLY A 449 -11.72 14.00 -20.11
CA GLY A 449 -12.74 13.28 -20.87
C GLY A 449 -12.56 11.76 -20.75
N VAL A 450 -13.67 11.03 -20.81
CA VAL A 450 -13.69 9.55 -20.66
C VAL A 450 -12.71 8.86 -21.62
N LEU A 451 -12.57 9.38 -22.84
CA LEU A 451 -11.68 8.80 -23.87
C LEU A 451 -10.20 8.87 -23.46
N ALA A 452 -9.76 10.02 -22.92
CA ALA A 452 -8.39 10.19 -22.46
C ALA A 452 -8.09 9.30 -21.24
N ALA A 453 -9.03 9.16 -20.31
CA ALA A 453 -8.91 8.25 -19.17
C ALA A 453 -8.77 6.79 -19.64
N VAL A 454 -9.56 6.34 -20.61
CA VAL A 454 -9.48 4.98 -21.17
C VAL A 454 -8.13 4.75 -21.85
N GLN A 455 -7.64 5.71 -22.64
CA GLN A 455 -6.31 5.61 -23.28
C GLN A 455 -5.22 5.44 -22.22
N VAL A 456 -5.18 6.29 -21.19
CA VAL A 456 -4.20 6.23 -20.11
C VAL A 456 -4.26 4.89 -19.37
N ILE A 457 -5.43 4.36 -19.11
CA ILE A 457 -5.59 3.04 -18.45
C ILE A 457 -4.98 1.93 -19.32
N ILE A 458 -5.28 1.90 -20.60
CA ILE A 458 -4.81 0.85 -21.51
C ILE A 458 -3.30 0.91 -21.67
N THR A 459 -2.75 2.09 -21.96
CA THR A 459 -1.30 2.26 -22.17
C THR A 459 -0.51 1.96 -20.89
N SER A 460 -1.02 2.38 -19.74
CA SER A 460 -0.40 2.08 -18.44
C SER A 460 -0.40 0.59 -18.12
N CYS A 461 -1.52 -0.11 -18.35
CA CYS A 461 -1.59 -1.57 -18.15
C CYS A 461 -0.61 -2.32 -19.07
N LEU A 462 -0.51 -1.92 -20.34
CA LEU A 462 0.45 -2.49 -21.29
C LEU A 462 1.90 -2.16 -20.89
N GLY A 463 2.15 -0.94 -20.43
CA GLY A 463 3.46 -0.52 -19.95
C GLY A 463 3.94 -1.36 -18.76
N ILE A 464 3.08 -1.53 -17.77
CA ILE A 464 3.36 -2.37 -16.59
C ILE A 464 3.55 -3.84 -16.99
N PHE A 465 2.75 -4.35 -17.94
CA PHE A 465 2.96 -5.70 -18.48
C PHE A 465 4.34 -5.86 -19.11
N GLY A 466 4.78 -4.91 -19.94
CA GLY A 466 6.11 -4.93 -20.57
C GLY A 466 7.23 -4.98 -19.53
N ILE A 467 7.15 -4.14 -18.50
CA ILE A 467 8.16 -4.06 -17.45
C ILE A 467 8.15 -5.32 -16.56
N ALA A 468 6.98 -5.80 -16.15
CA ALA A 468 6.86 -7.03 -15.37
C ALA A 468 7.43 -8.24 -16.15
N ALA A 469 7.11 -8.35 -17.44
CA ALA A 469 7.62 -9.40 -18.31
C ALA A 469 9.14 -9.31 -18.50
N ALA A 470 9.70 -8.11 -18.60
CA ALA A 470 11.14 -7.87 -18.67
C ALA A 470 11.86 -8.36 -17.39
N LEU A 471 11.30 -8.05 -16.22
CA LEU A 471 11.87 -8.44 -14.92
C LEU A 471 11.80 -9.95 -14.69
N GLU A 472 10.65 -10.57 -14.98
CA GLU A 472 10.48 -12.02 -14.86
C GLU A 472 11.25 -12.81 -15.92
N GLY A 473 11.61 -12.15 -17.03
CA GLY A 473 12.31 -12.78 -18.14
C GLY A 473 11.49 -13.85 -18.85
N TYR A 474 10.17 -13.67 -18.89
CA TYR A 474 9.23 -14.63 -19.47
C TYR A 474 7.99 -13.90 -20.02
N VAL A 475 7.51 -14.33 -21.19
CA VAL A 475 6.19 -13.92 -21.74
C VAL A 475 5.43 -15.16 -22.19
N VAL A 476 5.81 -15.76 -23.31
CA VAL A 476 5.32 -17.05 -23.83
C VAL A 476 6.37 -18.16 -23.63
N THR A 477 7.64 -17.75 -23.72
CA THR A 477 8.85 -18.54 -23.49
C THR A 477 9.82 -17.73 -22.64
N ARG A 478 10.97 -18.28 -22.24
CA ARG A 478 12.02 -17.51 -21.58
C ARG A 478 12.53 -16.43 -22.51
N ALA A 479 12.59 -15.19 -22.04
CA ALA A 479 13.04 -14.05 -22.81
C ALA A 479 14.56 -13.86 -22.65
N PRO A 480 15.35 -13.89 -23.76
CA PRO A 480 16.76 -13.53 -23.73
C PRO A 480 16.92 -12.05 -23.35
N TRP A 481 18.15 -11.67 -22.94
CA TRP A 481 18.44 -10.34 -22.39
C TRP A 481 18.00 -9.17 -23.29
N TRP A 482 18.16 -9.28 -24.62
CA TRP A 482 17.77 -8.23 -25.57
C TRP A 482 16.26 -8.04 -25.66
N GLN A 483 15.46 -9.14 -25.58
CA GLN A 483 14.00 -9.04 -25.52
C GLN A 483 13.54 -8.40 -24.21
N ARG A 484 14.23 -8.68 -23.11
CA ARG A 484 13.95 -8.06 -21.81
C ARG A 484 14.21 -6.55 -21.85
N ILE A 485 15.30 -6.10 -22.48
CA ILE A 485 15.57 -4.67 -22.67
C ILE A 485 14.49 -4.04 -23.55
N LEU A 486 14.10 -4.69 -24.65
CA LEU A 486 13.07 -4.17 -25.54
C LEU A 486 11.70 -4.08 -24.85
N LEU A 487 11.33 -5.08 -24.04
CA LEU A 487 10.11 -5.06 -23.21
C LEU A 487 10.15 -3.93 -22.16
N ALA A 488 11.28 -3.76 -21.49
CA ALA A 488 11.45 -2.69 -20.50
C ALA A 488 11.37 -1.30 -21.16
N ALA A 489 12.09 -1.11 -22.25
CA ALA A 489 12.07 0.16 -23.01
C ALA A 489 10.67 0.46 -23.56
N GLY A 490 10.01 -0.54 -24.18
CA GLY A 490 8.64 -0.40 -24.65
C GLY A 490 7.64 -0.11 -23.54
N GLY A 491 7.80 -0.78 -22.39
CA GLY A 491 7.00 -0.51 -21.21
C GLY A 491 7.19 0.91 -20.66
N LEU A 492 8.42 1.39 -20.62
CA LEU A 492 8.74 2.77 -20.20
C LEU A 492 8.22 3.83 -21.19
N CYS A 493 8.24 3.56 -22.50
CA CYS A 493 7.66 4.47 -23.49
C CYS A 493 6.14 4.65 -23.31
N LEU A 494 5.43 3.62 -22.83
CA LEU A 494 3.99 3.68 -22.55
C LEU A 494 3.63 4.41 -21.26
N ILE A 495 4.63 4.83 -20.50
CA ILE A 495 4.45 5.64 -19.28
C ILE A 495 4.17 7.11 -19.62
N ASP A 496 4.78 7.62 -20.69
CA ASP A 496 4.54 8.98 -21.18
C ASP A 496 3.41 8.92 -22.23
N PRO A 497 2.18 9.37 -21.90
CA PRO A 497 1.01 9.20 -22.78
C PRO A 497 1.03 10.21 -23.93
N ARG A 498 2.00 10.07 -24.82
CA ARG A 498 2.07 10.76 -26.11
C ARG A 498 1.85 9.74 -27.21
N LEU A 499 1.09 10.09 -28.20
CA LEU A 499 0.75 9.16 -29.30
C LEU A 499 1.98 8.47 -29.91
N MET A 500 3.10 9.20 -30.06
CA MET A 500 4.35 8.65 -30.61
C MET A 500 5.02 7.65 -29.67
N THR A 501 5.10 7.93 -28.37
CA THR A 501 5.67 7.03 -27.37
C THR A 501 4.80 5.81 -27.18
N ASP A 502 3.47 5.97 -27.23
CA ASP A 502 2.50 4.88 -27.17
C ASP A 502 2.67 3.91 -28.34
N LEU A 503 2.77 4.43 -29.58
CA LEU A 503 2.95 3.59 -30.76
C LEU A 503 4.28 2.82 -30.72
N VAL A 504 5.38 3.48 -30.33
CA VAL A 504 6.69 2.84 -30.20
C VAL A 504 6.67 1.78 -29.11
N GLY A 505 6.06 2.08 -27.97
CA GLY A 505 5.96 1.14 -26.83
C GLY A 505 5.12 -0.09 -27.17
N ILE A 506 3.95 0.09 -27.78
CA ILE A 506 3.09 -1.01 -28.24
C ILE A 506 3.84 -1.86 -29.27
N ALA A 507 4.47 -1.23 -30.27
CA ALA A 507 5.22 -1.94 -31.31
C ALA A 507 6.33 -2.81 -30.70
N ALA A 508 7.11 -2.27 -29.75
CA ALA A 508 8.19 -3.00 -29.09
C ALA A 508 7.66 -4.24 -28.34
N ILE A 509 6.57 -4.10 -27.57
CA ILE A 509 5.97 -5.22 -26.85
C ILE A 509 5.40 -6.26 -27.82
N VAL A 510 4.65 -5.82 -28.84
CA VAL A 510 4.02 -6.71 -29.82
C VAL A 510 5.07 -7.48 -30.61
N ILE A 511 6.17 -6.83 -31.03
CA ILE A 511 7.27 -7.51 -31.74
C ILE A 511 7.81 -8.66 -30.88
N VAL A 512 8.10 -8.44 -29.60
CA VAL A 512 8.61 -9.51 -28.71
C VAL A 512 7.60 -10.63 -28.55
N VAL A 513 6.33 -10.30 -28.31
CA VAL A 513 5.26 -11.30 -28.14
C VAL A 513 5.11 -12.15 -29.41
N VAL A 514 5.06 -11.52 -30.59
CA VAL A 514 4.92 -12.24 -31.89
C VAL A 514 6.14 -13.11 -32.15
N LEU A 515 7.34 -12.59 -31.95
CA LEU A 515 8.59 -13.38 -32.10
C LEU A 515 8.58 -14.61 -31.19
N GLN A 516 8.17 -14.49 -29.93
CA GLN A 516 8.12 -15.63 -29.01
C GLN A 516 7.04 -16.64 -29.41
N ILE A 517 5.90 -16.20 -29.90
CA ILE A 517 4.83 -17.10 -30.42
C ILE A 517 5.35 -17.88 -31.63
N VAL A 518 6.03 -17.21 -32.57
CA VAL A 518 6.62 -17.83 -33.78
C VAL A 518 7.72 -18.83 -33.36
N MET A 519 8.64 -18.45 -32.46
CA MET A 519 9.69 -19.33 -31.96
C MET A 519 9.13 -20.58 -31.28
N ARG A 520 8.06 -20.44 -30.50
CA ARG A 520 7.37 -21.56 -29.87
C ARG A 520 6.74 -22.53 -30.88
N LYS A 521 6.16 -22.01 -31.96
CA LYS A 521 5.56 -22.85 -33.04
C LYS A 521 6.61 -23.63 -33.82
N HIS A 522 7.82 -23.12 -33.96
CA HIS A 522 8.92 -23.76 -34.72
C HIS A 522 9.84 -24.66 -33.86
N GLY A 523 9.43 -24.98 -32.61
CA GLY A 523 10.12 -25.97 -31.79
C GLY A 523 11.53 -25.60 -31.35
N LYS A 524 12.00 -24.35 -31.50
CA LYS A 524 13.32 -23.91 -31.03
C LYS A 524 13.23 -23.57 -29.53
N PRO A 525 13.93 -24.33 -28.63
CA PRO A 525 14.09 -23.90 -27.26
C PRO A 525 14.80 -22.55 -27.27
N ALA A 526 14.30 -21.58 -26.50
CA ALA A 526 15.01 -20.34 -26.29
C ALA A 526 16.44 -20.66 -25.80
N ALA A 527 17.44 -20.11 -26.47
CA ALA A 527 18.83 -20.24 -26.04
C ALA A 527 18.95 -19.81 -24.57
N ALA A 528 19.64 -20.62 -23.78
CA ALA A 528 19.85 -20.49 -22.35
C ALA A 528 20.58 -19.18 -21.98
#